data_b67c539be513dc828a42259b45587f93
#
_entry.id   b67c539be513dc828a42259b45587f93
#
_cell.length_a   1.000
_cell.length_b   1.000
_cell.length_c   1.000
_cell.angle_alpha   90.00
_cell.angle_beta   90.00
_cell.angle_gamma   90.00
#
_symmetry.space_group_name_H-M   'P 1'
#
loop_
_entity.id
_entity.type
_entity.pdbx_description
1 polymer ?
#
loop_
_entity_poly.entity_id
_entity_poly.type
_entity_poly.pdbx_seq_one_letter_code
_entity_poly.pdbx_strand_id
1 'polypeptide(L)'
;MKTIAQRWVASSQAMGLANKPGPMRAALMLVFYAGYSACIDATLDLADMTEEQAVAALQAQRSELLSVEAAAHQAIHGDTIQ
;
A
#
# COMPACT_ATOMS: atom_id res chain seq x y z
N MET A 1 10.23 15.41 -5.19
CA MET A 1 9.52 14.16 -4.86
C MET A 1 9.10 14.19 -3.39
N LYS A 2 7.91 13.71 -3.09
CA LYS A 2 7.42 13.65 -1.71
C LYS A 2 8.23 12.63 -0.88
N THR A 3 8.47 12.96 0.38
CA THR A 3 9.08 12.02 1.32
C THR A 3 8.07 10.95 1.72
N ILE A 4 8.55 9.87 2.32
CA ILE A 4 7.68 8.81 2.84
C ILE A 4 6.76 9.38 3.93
N ALA A 5 7.30 10.26 4.79
CA ALA A 5 6.51 10.91 5.84
C ALA A 5 5.37 11.75 5.26
N GLN A 6 5.63 12.51 4.19
CA GLN A 6 4.58 13.30 3.51
C GLN A 6 3.51 12.40 2.90
N ARG A 7 3.91 11.26 2.33
CA ARG A 7 2.97 10.29 1.77
C ARG A 7 2.11 9.65 2.86
N TRP A 8 2.72 9.37 4.03
CA TRP A 8 1.96 8.87 5.18
C TRP A 8 0.91 9.87 5.64
N VAL A 9 1.28 11.16 5.78
CA VAL A 9 0.33 12.20 6.18
C VAL A 9 -0.85 12.27 5.22
N ALA A 10 -0.58 12.31 3.92
CA ALA A 10 -1.63 12.37 2.90
C ALA A 10 -2.55 11.14 2.96
N SER A 11 -1.97 9.94 3.10
CA SER A 11 -2.74 8.71 3.18
C SER A 11 -3.57 8.64 4.45
N SER A 12 -3.02 9.06 5.59
CA SER A 12 -3.73 9.05 6.85
C SER A 12 -4.91 10.01 6.84
N GLN A 13 -4.76 11.17 6.21
CA GLN A 13 -5.85 12.12 6.05
C GLN A 13 -6.95 11.56 5.15
N ALA A 14 -6.56 10.95 4.03
CA ALA A 14 -7.51 10.35 3.10
C ALA A 14 -8.33 9.22 3.74
N MET A 15 -7.73 8.48 4.68
CA MET A 15 -8.39 7.39 5.39
C MET A 15 -9.10 7.83 6.67
N GLY A 16 -9.07 9.13 7.00
CA GLY A 16 -9.72 9.64 8.21
C GLY A 16 -9.06 9.21 9.51
N LEU A 17 -7.75 8.96 9.51
CA LEU A 17 -7.04 8.47 10.68
C LEU A 17 -6.59 9.56 11.64
N ALA A 18 -6.76 10.84 11.28
CA ALA A 18 -6.30 11.97 12.10
C ALA A 18 -6.94 11.97 13.50
N ASN A 19 -8.16 11.47 13.63
CA ASN A 19 -8.92 11.44 14.89
C ASN A 19 -8.80 10.11 15.64
N LYS A 20 -7.96 9.19 15.16
CA LYS A 20 -7.79 7.90 15.83
C LYS A 20 -6.83 8.02 17.01
N PRO A 21 -6.95 7.15 18.03
CA PRO A 21 -6.02 7.14 19.16
C PRO A 21 -4.57 6.99 18.71
N GLY A 22 -3.65 7.64 19.45
CA GLY A 22 -2.23 7.63 19.13
C GLY A 22 -1.63 6.25 18.91
N PRO A 23 -1.88 5.27 19.82
CA PRO A 23 -1.35 3.92 19.63
C PRO A 23 -1.84 3.23 18.35
N MET A 24 -3.11 3.39 18.01
CA MET A 24 -3.66 2.85 16.77
C MET A 24 -3.01 3.50 15.54
N ARG A 25 -2.89 4.82 15.56
CA ARG A 25 -2.28 5.56 14.47
C ARG A 25 -0.81 5.19 14.28
N ALA A 26 -0.08 5.00 15.39
CA ALA A 26 1.31 4.55 15.35
C ALA A 26 1.44 3.15 14.76
N ALA A 27 0.56 2.23 15.15
CA ALA A 27 0.56 0.87 14.59
C ALA A 27 0.30 0.89 13.08
N LEU A 28 -0.67 1.68 12.64
CA LEU A 28 -0.97 1.82 11.21
C LEU A 28 0.18 2.47 10.45
N MET A 29 0.87 3.42 11.06
CA MET A 29 2.07 4.03 10.49
C MET A 29 3.17 2.99 10.28
N LEU A 30 3.40 2.11 11.25
CA LEU A 30 4.39 1.04 11.12
C LEU A 30 4.05 0.09 9.97
N VAL A 31 2.77 -0.26 9.83
CA VAL A 31 2.31 -1.09 8.71
C VAL A 31 2.55 -0.38 7.37
N PHE A 32 2.25 0.91 7.30
CA PHE A 32 2.49 1.71 6.11
C PHE A 32 3.97 1.72 5.72
N TYR A 33 4.85 1.98 6.70
CA TYR A 33 6.29 2.02 6.44
C TYR A 33 6.83 0.64 6.07
N ALA A 34 6.34 -0.43 6.68
CA ALA A 34 6.72 -1.79 6.32
C ALA A 34 6.34 -2.11 4.86
N GLY A 35 5.13 -1.72 4.44
CA GLY A 35 4.70 -1.87 3.07
C GLY A 35 5.54 -1.06 2.10
N TYR A 36 5.91 0.16 2.50
CA TYR A 36 6.77 1.01 1.69
C TYR A 36 8.16 0.41 1.52
N SER A 37 8.72 -0.17 2.59
CA SER A 37 10.01 -0.85 2.55
C SER A 37 9.97 -2.03 1.58
N ALA A 38 8.93 -2.84 1.64
CA ALA A 38 8.73 -3.95 0.71
C ALA A 38 8.64 -3.46 -0.75
N CYS A 39 8.00 -2.32 -0.97
CA CYS A 39 7.88 -1.72 -2.29
C CYS A 39 9.25 -1.26 -2.83
N ILE A 40 10.07 -0.68 -1.96
CA ILE A 40 11.43 -0.27 -2.31
C ILE A 40 12.27 -1.49 -2.70
N ASP A 41 12.19 -2.57 -1.91
CA ASP A 41 12.90 -3.81 -2.21
C ASP A 41 12.48 -4.37 -3.57
N ALA A 42 11.19 -4.38 -3.86
CA ALA A 42 10.67 -4.82 -5.15
C ALA A 42 11.17 -3.94 -6.29
N THR A 43 11.26 -2.62 -6.06
CA THR A 43 11.77 -1.67 -7.06
C THR A 43 13.24 -1.92 -7.34
N LEU A 44 14.04 -2.22 -6.30
CA LEU A 44 15.45 -2.54 -6.47
C LEU A 44 15.63 -3.84 -7.26
N ASP A 45 14.76 -4.82 -7.08
CA ASP A 45 14.77 -6.05 -7.87
C ASP A 45 14.59 -5.75 -9.36
N LEU A 46 13.77 -4.74 -9.69
CA LEU A 46 13.53 -4.36 -11.08
C LEU A 46 14.78 -3.79 -11.75
N ALA A 47 15.71 -3.25 -10.99
CA ALA A 47 16.92 -2.61 -11.52
C ALA A 47 17.81 -3.61 -12.29
N ASP A 48 17.74 -4.90 -11.96
CA ASP A 48 18.53 -5.96 -12.60
C ASP A 48 17.78 -6.62 -13.77
N MET A 49 16.59 -6.14 -14.09
CA MET A 49 15.75 -6.70 -15.15
C MET A 49 15.88 -5.89 -16.43
N THR A 50 15.60 -6.54 -17.56
CA THR A 50 15.38 -5.81 -18.80
C THR A 50 14.11 -4.97 -18.68
N GLU A 51 13.98 -3.95 -19.54
CA GLU A 51 12.78 -3.11 -19.56
C GLU A 51 11.52 -3.95 -19.74
N GLU A 52 11.56 -4.92 -20.65
CA GLU A 52 10.42 -5.80 -20.92
C GLU A 52 10.06 -6.64 -19.68
N GLN A 53 11.06 -7.21 -19.00
CA GLN A 53 10.85 -7.98 -17.78
C GLN A 53 10.29 -7.10 -16.66
N ALA A 54 10.82 -5.89 -16.50
CA ALA A 54 10.38 -4.95 -15.47
C ALA A 54 8.93 -4.56 -15.69
N VAL A 55 8.52 -4.25 -16.91
CA VAL A 55 7.13 -3.89 -17.23
C VAL A 55 6.20 -5.07 -16.93
N ALA A 56 6.57 -6.29 -17.34
CA ALA A 56 5.77 -7.47 -17.05
C ALA A 56 5.61 -7.72 -15.55
N ALA A 57 6.70 -7.56 -14.79
CA ALA A 57 6.69 -7.70 -13.34
C ALA A 57 5.78 -6.67 -12.67
N LEU A 58 5.84 -5.41 -13.10
CA LEU A 58 5.00 -4.34 -12.56
C LEU A 58 3.52 -4.58 -12.87
N GLN A 59 3.21 -5.04 -14.07
CA GLN A 59 1.84 -5.35 -14.46
C GLN A 59 1.27 -6.50 -13.61
N ALA A 60 2.09 -7.53 -13.36
CA ALA A 60 1.70 -8.64 -12.51
C ALA A 60 1.43 -8.19 -11.07
N GLN A 61 2.30 -7.33 -10.52
CA GLN A 61 2.14 -6.79 -9.17
C GLN A 61 0.90 -5.90 -9.08
N ARG A 62 0.64 -5.10 -10.11
CA ARG A 62 -0.56 -4.26 -10.15
C ARG A 62 -1.84 -5.10 -10.13
N SER A 63 -1.87 -6.17 -10.91
CA SER A 63 -3.02 -7.07 -10.94
C SER A 63 -3.25 -7.73 -9.59
N GLU A 64 -2.18 -8.17 -8.93
CA GLU A 64 -2.24 -8.74 -7.59
C GLU A 64 -2.76 -7.71 -6.59
N LEU A 65 -2.24 -6.48 -6.63
CA LEU A 65 -2.67 -5.40 -5.74
C LEU A 65 -4.17 -5.12 -5.88
N LEU A 66 -4.66 -4.98 -7.10
CA LEU A 66 -6.08 -4.72 -7.36
C LEU A 66 -6.96 -5.87 -6.87
N SER A 67 -6.51 -7.11 -7.03
CA SER A 67 -7.23 -8.28 -6.56
C SER A 67 -7.31 -8.31 -5.04
N VAL A 68 -6.20 -8.03 -4.35
CA VAL A 68 -6.14 -7.98 -2.89
C VAL A 68 -6.99 -6.84 -2.33
N GLU A 69 -6.93 -5.67 -2.96
CA GLU A 69 -7.77 -4.53 -2.56
C GLU A 69 -9.26 -4.86 -2.67
N ALA A 70 -9.66 -5.47 -3.78
CA ALA A 70 -11.05 -5.87 -3.97
C ALA A 70 -11.51 -6.87 -2.90
N ALA A 71 -10.66 -7.86 -2.58
CA ALA A 71 -10.95 -8.84 -1.55
C ALA A 71 -11.04 -8.20 -0.17
N ALA A 72 -10.14 -7.25 0.14
CA ALA A 72 -10.15 -6.53 1.41
C ALA A 72 -11.40 -5.67 1.57
N HIS A 73 -11.80 -4.96 0.53
CA HIS A 73 -13.04 -4.18 0.54
C HIS A 73 -14.26 -5.07 0.73
N GLN A 74 -14.28 -6.22 0.07
CA GLN A 74 -15.35 -7.20 0.23
C GLN A 74 -15.43 -7.71 1.67
N ALA A 75 -14.29 -7.99 2.29
CA ALA A 75 -14.23 -8.46 3.68
C ALA A 75 -14.72 -7.41 4.67
N ILE A 76 -14.41 -6.12 4.41
CA ILE A 76 -14.81 -5.02 5.29
C ILE A 76 -16.30 -4.69 5.13
N HIS A 77 -16.82 -4.71 3.92
CA HIS A 77 -18.17 -4.21 3.61
C HIS A 77 -19.18 -5.30 3.26
N GLY A 78 -18.71 -6.53 3.05
CA GLY A 78 -19.58 -7.63 2.61
C GLY A 78 -20.72 -7.92 3.58
N ASP A 79 -20.46 -7.84 4.89
CA ASP A 79 -21.44 -8.15 5.93
C ASP A 79 -22.51 -7.09 6.06
N THR A 80 -22.30 -5.91 5.51
CA THR A 80 -23.27 -4.80 5.62
C THR A 80 -24.29 -4.79 4.49
N ILE A 81 -24.11 -5.64 3.49
CA ILE A 81 -24.97 -5.68 2.31
C ILE A 81 -26.19 -6.59 2.52
N GLN A 82 -26.13 -7.40 3.54
CA GLN A 82 -27.23 -8.29 3.88
C GLN A 82 -28.33 -7.53 4.63
#